data_03a6dc3a36ed8fa2ae2009c232b8860c
#
_entry.id   03a6dc3a36ed8fa2ae2009c232b8860c
#
_cell.length_a   1.000
_cell.length_b   1.000
_cell.length_c   1.000
_cell.angle_alpha   90.00
_cell.angle_beta   90.00
_cell.angle_gamma   90.00
#
_symmetry.space_group_name_H-M   'P 1'
#
loop_
_entity.id
_entity.type
_entity.pdbx_description
1 polymer ?
#
loop_
_entity_poly.entity_id
_entity_poly.type
_entity_poly.pdbx_seq_one_letter_code
_entity_poly.pdbx_strand_id
1 'polypeptide(L)'
;MRSGSGKPRGHVAISITRRTILGGTGAAVAVAAAPALGEECRIGPPAHEKGPRVWMDMDQIELDAAYDQSFYAPLQRQSLTRFASANESVRQRLGAPRREAYGPTDIERLDIYRTKWPKAPIFVFIHGGAWLGGSAKDHAFPAEMFVDAGAHYVALDFITIGAANGDLRVMAKQVQRAIAWTYKNAASFDGDPDQLYIGGHSSGGHLCGVALMTDWKNDFGLPETVIKGGLCMSGMYDMQPVRLSKRRAYVKFNDDIEQAMSPQRHLDRLRAPVVVTYGTYDTPEFQRQSRGFAAAARTAGKPVELIVAEGYNHFDNMESLGNPYGPSGRAALALMKLASK
;
A
#
# COMPACT_ATOMS: atom_id res chain seq x y z
N MET A 1 -22.54 -34.19 -58.96
CA MET A 1 -22.67 -35.66 -58.82
C MET A 1 -22.10 -36.06 -57.45
N ARG A 2 -22.94 -36.83 -56.69
CA ARG A 2 -22.69 -37.51 -55.37
C ARG A 2 -22.45 -36.59 -54.15
N SER A 3 -23.44 -36.25 -53.34
CA SER A 3 -24.23 -36.98 -52.28
C SER A 3 -23.33 -37.80 -51.31
N GLY A 4 -23.28 -37.32 -50.08
CA GLY A 4 -22.69 -38.04 -48.94
C GLY A 4 -23.33 -37.56 -47.65
N SER A 5 -24.32 -38.31 -47.19
CA SER A 5 -25.08 -38.14 -45.96
C SER A 5 -24.25 -38.52 -44.73
N GLY A 6 -24.19 -37.71 -43.71
CA GLY A 6 -23.63 -38.01 -42.39
C GLY A 6 -24.68 -37.95 -41.30
N LYS A 7 -24.90 -39.04 -40.61
CA LYS A 7 -25.88 -39.30 -39.55
C LYS A 7 -25.56 -38.51 -38.28
N PRO A 8 -26.56 -38.19 -37.45
CA PRO A 8 -26.39 -37.56 -36.15
C PRO A 8 -25.90 -38.56 -35.09
N ARG A 9 -25.00 -38.14 -34.20
CA ARG A 9 -24.50 -38.90 -33.04
C ARG A 9 -25.50 -38.78 -31.89
N GLY A 10 -25.91 -39.94 -31.40
CA GLY A 10 -26.89 -40.07 -30.32
C GLY A 10 -26.32 -39.65 -28.93
N HIS A 11 -27.21 -39.07 -28.13
CA HIS A 11 -26.98 -38.88 -26.69
C HIS A 11 -27.11 -40.20 -25.96
N VAL A 12 -26.10 -40.58 -25.17
CA VAL A 12 -26.16 -41.69 -24.23
C VAL A 12 -26.69 -41.16 -22.89
N ALA A 13 -27.90 -41.54 -22.55
CA ALA A 13 -28.47 -41.28 -21.23
C ALA A 13 -28.01 -42.42 -20.28
N ILE A 14 -27.30 -42.10 -19.22
CA ILE A 14 -26.95 -43.05 -18.16
C ILE A 14 -28.11 -43.12 -17.16
N SER A 15 -28.82 -44.22 -17.17
CA SER A 15 -29.85 -44.55 -16.19
C SER A 15 -29.19 -45.21 -14.94
N ILE A 16 -29.33 -44.54 -13.77
CA ILE A 16 -28.90 -45.10 -12.48
C ILE A 16 -30.09 -45.75 -11.81
N THR A 17 -30.08 -47.08 -11.76
CA THR A 17 -31.09 -47.90 -11.12
C THR A 17 -30.90 -47.90 -9.58
N ARG A 18 -31.91 -47.48 -8.84
CA ARG A 18 -31.97 -47.57 -7.38
C ARG A 18 -32.04 -49.06 -6.95
N ARG A 19 -31.04 -49.55 -6.23
CA ARG A 19 -31.14 -50.77 -5.43
C ARG A 19 -31.47 -50.39 -3.99
N THR A 20 -32.62 -50.83 -3.54
CA THR A 20 -33.09 -50.81 -2.15
C THR A 20 -32.33 -51.86 -1.36
N ILE A 21 -31.64 -51.51 -0.29
CA ILE A 21 -31.15 -52.44 0.74
C ILE A 21 -31.87 -52.10 2.05
N LEU A 22 -32.64 -53.04 2.52
CA LEU A 22 -33.30 -53.03 3.81
C LEU A 22 -32.37 -53.59 4.90
N GLY A 23 -32.35 -52.92 6.05
CA GLY A 23 -32.10 -53.56 7.34
C GLY A 23 -30.77 -53.22 8.01
N GLY A 24 -30.79 -52.51 9.14
CA GLY A 24 -29.70 -52.42 10.13
C GLY A 24 -29.80 -51.23 11.06
N THR A 25 -30.43 -51.40 12.22
CA THR A 25 -30.28 -50.74 13.53
C THR A 25 -29.71 -49.34 13.62
N GLY A 26 -30.51 -48.43 14.18
CA GLY A 26 -30.28 -47.00 14.34
C GLY A 26 -29.03 -46.62 15.12
N ALA A 27 -28.26 -45.75 14.49
CA ALA A 27 -27.45 -44.75 15.18
C ALA A 27 -27.93 -43.40 14.64
N ALA A 28 -28.52 -42.58 15.51
CA ALA A 28 -28.89 -41.22 15.19
C ALA A 28 -27.57 -40.42 14.98
N VAL A 29 -27.19 -40.27 13.73
CA VAL A 29 -26.17 -39.28 13.35
C VAL A 29 -26.85 -37.92 13.48
N ALA A 30 -26.48 -37.16 14.52
CA ALA A 30 -26.81 -35.75 14.60
C ALA A 30 -26.19 -35.08 13.37
N VAL A 31 -27.01 -34.77 12.38
CA VAL A 31 -26.63 -33.88 11.29
C VAL A 31 -26.45 -32.51 11.95
N ALA A 32 -25.18 -32.14 12.21
CA ALA A 32 -24.86 -30.77 12.54
C ALA A 32 -25.40 -29.90 11.40
N ALA A 33 -26.33 -29.03 11.72
CA ALA A 33 -26.85 -28.05 10.75
C ALA A 33 -25.64 -27.34 10.14
N ALA A 34 -25.48 -27.44 8.83
CA ALA A 34 -24.53 -26.60 8.12
C ALA A 34 -24.85 -25.14 8.49
N PRO A 35 -23.83 -24.32 8.80
CA PRO A 35 -24.08 -22.90 9.05
C PRO A 35 -24.82 -22.35 7.84
N ALA A 36 -25.89 -21.59 8.11
CA ALA A 36 -26.71 -20.98 7.10
C ALA A 36 -25.80 -20.21 6.14
N LEU A 37 -25.84 -20.57 4.86
CA LEU A 37 -25.27 -19.79 3.77
C LEU A 37 -26.09 -18.49 3.69
N GLY A 38 -25.66 -17.45 4.42
CA GLY A 38 -26.42 -16.21 4.49
C GLY A 38 -25.91 -15.11 5.41
N GLU A 39 -24.70 -15.22 6.00
CA GLU A 39 -24.02 -14.01 6.44
C GLU A 39 -23.47 -13.33 5.21
N GLU A 40 -24.22 -12.35 4.68
CA GLU A 40 -23.68 -11.37 3.73
C GLU A 40 -22.37 -10.87 4.29
N CYS A 41 -21.29 -10.92 3.48
CA CYS A 41 -19.98 -10.43 3.85
C CYS A 41 -20.11 -8.91 4.08
N ARG A 42 -20.43 -8.53 5.32
CA ARG A 42 -20.71 -7.15 5.69
C ARG A 42 -19.38 -6.38 5.66
N ILE A 43 -19.28 -5.45 4.72
CA ILE A 43 -18.16 -4.49 4.68
C ILE A 43 -18.52 -3.33 5.59
N GLY A 44 -17.67 -3.05 6.58
CA GLY A 44 -17.86 -1.98 7.54
C GLY A 44 -18.03 -2.47 8.99
N PRO A 45 -18.17 -1.56 9.95
CA PRO A 45 -18.35 -1.91 11.36
C PRO A 45 -19.64 -2.66 11.60
N PRO A 46 -19.73 -3.46 12.69
CA PRO A 46 -20.98 -4.10 13.08
C PRO A 46 -22.04 -3.04 13.35
N ALA A 47 -23.33 -3.42 13.18
CA ALA A 47 -24.43 -2.55 13.54
C ALA A 47 -24.37 -2.20 15.04
N HIS A 48 -24.51 -0.93 15.37
CA HIS A 48 -24.49 -0.42 16.74
C HIS A 48 -25.43 0.76 16.88
N GLU A 49 -25.75 1.15 18.12
CA GLU A 49 -26.48 2.37 18.40
C GLU A 49 -25.54 3.57 18.18
N LYS A 50 -26.01 4.58 17.42
CA LYS A 50 -25.22 5.75 17.06
C LYS A 50 -24.91 6.59 18.28
N GLY A 51 -23.61 6.75 18.56
CA GLY A 51 -23.09 7.60 19.61
C GLY A 51 -22.98 9.09 19.23
N PRO A 52 -22.45 9.93 20.13
CA PRO A 52 -22.15 11.32 19.81
C PRO A 52 -21.17 11.45 18.65
N ARG A 53 -21.36 12.47 17.82
CA ARG A 53 -20.45 12.76 16.70
C ARG A 53 -19.05 13.11 17.20
N VAL A 54 -18.04 12.48 16.60
CA VAL A 54 -16.61 12.72 16.87
C VAL A 54 -15.93 13.38 15.68
N TRP A 55 -16.25 12.91 14.47
CA TRP A 55 -15.66 13.42 13.23
C TRP A 55 -16.69 13.39 12.09
N MET A 56 -16.98 14.54 11.49
CA MET A 56 -18.01 14.67 10.48
C MET A 56 -19.35 14.10 10.99
N ASP A 57 -19.89 13.07 10.35
CA ASP A 57 -21.09 12.35 10.77
C ASP A 57 -20.80 11.05 11.54
N MET A 58 -19.53 10.71 11.73
CA MET A 58 -19.10 9.50 12.44
C MET A 58 -19.07 9.68 13.95
N ASP A 59 -19.55 8.67 14.65
CA ASP A 59 -19.27 8.47 16.08
C ASP A 59 -17.90 7.81 16.28
N GLN A 60 -17.53 7.48 17.53
CA GLN A 60 -16.22 6.91 17.83
C GLN A 60 -16.05 5.50 17.23
N ILE A 61 -17.11 4.67 17.23
CA ILE A 61 -17.06 3.30 16.69
C ILE A 61 -16.83 3.34 15.18
N GLU A 62 -17.56 4.19 14.48
CA GLU A 62 -17.44 4.38 13.05
C GLU A 62 -16.08 4.95 12.65
N LEU A 63 -15.61 5.96 13.39
CA LEU A 63 -14.29 6.55 13.14
C LEU A 63 -13.16 5.55 13.39
N ASP A 64 -13.23 4.76 14.45
CA ASP A 64 -12.23 3.73 14.75
C ASP A 64 -12.21 2.63 13.69
N ALA A 65 -13.39 2.22 13.22
CA ALA A 65 -13.52 1.28 12.11
C ALA A 65 -13.00 1.86 10.79
N ALA A 66 -13.19 3.15 10.52
CA ALA A 66 -12.70 3.83 9.34
C ALA A 66 -11.16 3.90 9.26
N TYR A 67 -10.46 3.54 10.34
CA TYR A 67 -9.01 3.37 10.41
C TYR A 67 -8.57 1.91 10.64
N ASP A 68 -9.48 0.94 10.51
CA ASP A 68 -9.23 -0.47 10.66
C ASP A 68 -9.57 -1.25 9.37
N GLN A 69 -8.55 -1.71 8.69
CA GLN A 69 -8.72 -2.42 7.42
C GLN A 69 -9.42 -3.78 7.57
N SER A 70 -9.46 -4.36 8.78
CA SER A 70 -10.11 -5.66 9.00
C SER A 70 -11.61 -5.65 8.73
N PHE A 71 -12.26 -4.49 8.88
CA PHE A 71 -13.68 -4.33 8.60
C PHE A 71 -14.00 -4.15 7.10
N TYR A 72 -13.01 -3.80 6.28
CA TYR A 72 -13.19 -3.47 4.86
C TYR A 72 -12.44 -4.43 3.93
N ALA A 73 -11.48 -5.19 4.45
CA ALA A 73 -10.73 -6.20 3.74
C ALA A 73 -10.76 -7.53 4.50
N PRO A 74 -11.89 -8.24 4.54
CA PRO A 74 -12.05 -9.47 5.34
C PRO A 74 -11.05 -10.57 4.93
N LEU A 75 -10.56 -10.56 3.70
CA LEU A 75 -9.57 -11.49 3.17
C LEU A 75 -8.11 -10.99 3.30
N GLN A 76 -7.85 -9.97 4.12
CA GLN A 76 -6.51 -9.37 4.29
C GLN A 76 -5.41 -10.41 4.60
N ARG A 77 -5.71 -11.48 5.35
CA ARG A 77 -4.74 -12.55 5.62
C ARG A 77 -4.27 -13.25 4.35
N GLN A 78 -5.16 -13.44 3.38
CA GLN A 78 -4.79 -14.04 2.10
C GLN A 78 -3.88 -13.10 1.30
N SER A 79 -4.17 -11.79 1.30
CA SER A 79 -3.31 -10.80 0.65
C SER A 79 -1.92 -10.79 1.28
N LEU A 80 -1.82 -10.78 2.61
CA LEU A 80 -0.54 -10.83 3.32
C LEU A 80 0.24 -12.13 3.04
N THR A 81 -0.45 -13.27 2.91
CA THR A 81 0.19 -14.54 2.52
C THR A 81 0.72 -14.47 1.08
N ARG A 82 -0.03 -13.87 0.14
CA ARG A 82 0.46 -13.64 -1.24
C ARG A 82 1.69 -12.73 -1.25
N PHE A 83 1.70 -11.65 -0.44
CA PHE A 83 2.89 -10.79 -0.32
C PHE A 83 4.11 -11.55 0.17
N ALA A 84 3.96 -12.37 1.22
CA ALA A 84 5.06 -13.18 1.75
C ALA A 84 5.63 -14.13 0.69
N SER A 85 4.77 -14.84 -0.05
CA SER A 85 5.16 -15.74 -1.14
C SER A 85 5.80 -14.99 -2.31
N ALA A 86 5.25 -13.83 -2.69
CA ALA A 86 5.78 -12.99 -3.76
C ALA A 86 7.15 -12.40 -3.40
N ASN A 87 7.34 -11.94 -2.15
CA ASN A 87 8.61 -11.47 -1.63
C ASN A 87 9.70 -12.53 -1.74
N GLU A 88 9.38 -13.76 -1.33
CA GLU A 88 10.33 -14.88 -1.42
C GLU A 88 10.66 -15.21 -2.87
N SER A 89 9.65 -15.29 -3.74
CA SER A 89 9.81 -15.60 -5.16
C SER A 89 10.69 -14.55 -5.87
N VAL A 90 10.50 -13.25 -5.57
CA VAL A 90 11.30 -12.18 -6.16
C VAL A 90 12.75 -12.25 -5.67
N ARG A 91 12.99 -12.51 -4.39
CA ARG A 91 14.36 -12.70 -3.87
C ARG A 91 15.06 -13.90 -4.50
N GLN A 92 14.33 -14.98 -4.80
CA GLN A 92 14.91 -16.12 -5.52
C GLN A 92 15.28 -15.77 -6.96
N ARG A 93 14.49 -14.94 -7.66
CA ARG A 93 14.78 -14.54 -9.05
C ARG A 93 15.82 -13.44 -9.17
N LEU A 94 15.74 -12.40 -8.35
CA LEU A 94 16.66 -11.25 -8.40
C LEU A 94 17.93 -11.46 -7.56
N GLY A 95 17.94 -12.43 -6.65
CA GLY A 95 18.97 -12.60 -5.64
C GLY A 95 18.77 -11.70 -4.41
N ALA A 96 19.71 -11.77 -3.47
CA ALA A 96 19.70 -10.93 -2.30
C ALA A 96 19.92 -9.45 -2.66
N PRO A 97 19.18 -8.51 -2.06
CA PRO A 97 19.43 -7.09 -2.29
C PRO A 97 20.78 -6.67 -1.71
N ARG A 98 21.34 -5.60 -2.24
CA ARG A 98 22.43 -4.88 -1.57
C ARG A 98 21.84 -4.15 -0.36
N ARG A 99 22.25 -4.55 0.85
CA ARG A 99 21.76 -3.96 2.08
C ARG A 99 22.75 -2.94 2.63
N GLU A 100 22.28 -1.71 2.87
CA GLU A 100 23.10 -0.59 3.30
C GLU A 100 22.55 0.07 4.57
N ALA A 101 23.44 0.71 5.33
CA ALA A 101 23.10 1.56 6.46
C ALA A 101 22.95 3.01 6.00
N TYR A 102 21.82 3.63 6.30
CA TYR A 102 21.62 5.05 6.03
C TYR A 102 21.69 5.94 7.30
N GLY A 103 21.81 5.33 8.45
CA GLY A 103 21.89 6.01 9.74
C GLY A 103 22.58 5.16 10.81
N PRO A 104 22.70 5.70 12.05
CA PRO A 104 23.53 5.11 13.08
C PRO A 104 22.91 3.92 13.82
N THR A 105 21.59 3.71 13.74
CA THR A 105 20.92 2.63 14.47
C THR A 105 20.76 1.38 13.60
N ASP A 106 20.61 0.23 14.23
CA ASP A 106 20.51 -1.06 13.54
C ASP A 106 19.29 -1.15 12.61
N ILE A 107 18.20 -0.43 12.92
CA ILE A 107 17.02 -0.40 12.08
C ILE A 107 17.19 0.50 10.84
N GLU A 108 18.10 1.46 10.87
CA GLU A 108 18.31 2.40 9.78
C GLU A 108 19.06 1.75 8.61
N ARG A 109 18.36 0.84 7.92
CA ARG A 109 18.84 0.06 6.77
C ARG A 109 17.90 0.24 5.59
N LEU A 110 18.42 -0.05 4.40
CA LEU A 110 17.66 -0.14 3.18
C LEU A 110 18.16 -1.28 2.30
N ASP A 111 17.25 -1.86 1.55
CA ASP A 111 17.52 -2.93 0.60
C ASP A 111 17.44 -2.37 -0.83
N ILE A 112 18.52 -2.50 -1.61
CA ILE A 112 18.64 -2.02 -2.98
C ILE A 112 18.57 -3.20 -3.94
N TYR A 113 17.52 -3.27 -4.75
CA TYR A 113 17.41 -4.18 -5.90
C TYR A 113 17.85 -3.43 -7.14
N ARG A 114 18.91 -3.92 -7.80
CA ARG A 114 19.58 -3.19 -8.87
C ARG A 114 19.17 -3.68 -10.23
N THR A 115 18.86 -2.75 -11.14
CA THR A 115 18.87 -3.03 -12.58
C THR A 115 20.30 -3.02 -13.10
N LYS A 116 20.49 -3.60 -14.28
CA LYS A 116 21.79 -3.62 -14.99
C LYS A 116 22.10 -2.32 -15.76
N TRP A 117 21.12 -1.43 -15.86
CA TRP A 117 21.28 -0.19 -16.61
C TRP A 117 22.08 0.84 -15.81
N PRO A 118 23.06 1.50 -16.43
CA PRO A 118 23.81 2.58 -15.77
C PRO A 118 22.96 3.84 -15.67
N LYS A 119 23.23 4.64 -14.65
CA LYS A 119 22.48 5.89 -14.36
C LYS A 119 20.98 5.68 -14.40
N ALA A 120 20.54 4.58 -13.79
CA ALA A 120 19.14 4.21 -13.77
C ALA A 120 18.34 5.08 -12.78
N PRO A 121 17.07 5.39 -13.08
CA PRO A 121 16.18 6.03 -12.12
C PRO A 121 15.99 5.16 -10.88
N ILE A 122 15.67 5.82 -9.77
CA ILE A 122 15.56 5.19 -8.45
C ILE A 122 14.15 5.39 -7.91
N PHE A 123 13.50 4.30 -7.50
CA PHE A 123 12.24 4.34 -6.77
C PHE A 123 12.45 3.91 -5.33
N VAL A 124 12.24 4.83 -4.38
CA VAL A 124 12.35 4.57 -2.94
C VAL A 124 10.97 4.26 -2.39
N PHE A 125 10.81 3.08 -1.83
CA PHE A 125 9.53 2.62 -1.28
C PHE A 125 9.51 2.69 0.26
N ILE A 126 8.44 3.30 0.79
CA ILE A 126 8.17 3.49 2.21
C ILE A 126 7.00 2.58 2.60
N HIS A 127 7.28 1.54 3.40
CA HIS A 127 6.28 0.54 3.75
C HIS A 127 5.19 1.05 4.69
N GLY A 128 4.03 0.39 4.64
CA GLY A 128 2.92 0.56 5.56
C GLY A 128 3.11 -0.22 6.87
N GLY A 129 1.98 -0.55 7.53
CA GLY A 129 1.95 -1.31 8.77
C GLY A 129 1.46 -0.50 9.97
N ALA A 130 0.62 0.52 9.73
CA ALA A 130 0.00 1.37 10.76
C ALA A 130 1.01 2.06 11.70
N TRP A 131 2.26 2.25 11.25
CA TRP A 131 3.44 2.70 12.03
C TRP A 131 3.90 1.71 13.11
N LEU A 132 3.22 0.56 13.25
CA LEU A 132 3.49 -0.46 14.28
C LEU A 132 4.48 -1.53 13.83
N GLY A 133 4.69 -1.70 12.52
CA GLY A 133 5.55 -2.72 11.97
C GLY A 133 5.79 -2.54 10.47
N GLY A 134 6.30 -3.59 9.84
CA GLY A 134 6.74 -3.62 8.45
C GLY A 134 8.26 -3.63 8.35
N SER A 135 8.77 -4.08 7.20
CA SER A 135 10.20 -4.09 6.92
C SER A 135 10.46 -4.00 5.41
N ALA A 136 11.68 -3.62 5.04
CA ALA A 136 12.16 -3.67 3.66
C ALA A 136 12.01 -5.08 3.06
N LYS A 137 12.31 -6.12 3.86
CA LYS A 137 12.21 -7.52 3.48
C LYS A 137 10.77 -7.93 3.10
N ASP A 138 9.78 -7.38 3.78
CA ASP A 138 8.36 -7.69 3.56
C ASP A 138 7.76 -6.95 2.35
N HIS A 139 8.56 -6.10 1.71
CA HIS A 139 8.14 -5.27 0.56
C HIS A 139 9.13 -5.38 -0.61
N ALA A 140 9.70 -6.58 -0.82
CA ALA A 140 10.57 -6.89 -1.94
C ALA A 140 9.80 -7.14 -3.24
N PHE A 141 8.53 -7.57 -3.17
CA PHE A 141 7.79 -8.08 -4.33
C PHE A 141 7.62 -7.06 -5.48
N PRO A 142 7.58 -5.72 -5.27
CA PRO A 142 7.52 -4.80 -6.38
C PRO A 142 8.85 -4.68 -7.15
N ALA A 143 9.96 -5.09 -6.54
CA ALA A 143 11.30 -4.86 -7.08
C ALA A 143 11.49 -5.40 -8.50
N GLU A 144 10.92 -6.57 -8.81
CA GLU A 144 11.08 -7.19 -10.13
C GLU A 144 10.54 -6.30 -11.25
N MET A 145 9.34 -5.74 -11.07
CA MET A 145 8.74 -4.82 -12.05
C MET A 145 9.66 -3.60 -12.32
N PHE A 146 10.20 -2.99 -11.26
CA PHE A 146 11.08 -1.83 -11.42
C PHE A 146 12.40 -2.19 -12.07
N VAL A 147 13.02 -3.30 -11.65
CA VAL A 147 14.30 -3.79 -12.21
C VAL A 147 14.15 -4.11 -13.70
N ASP A 148 13.07 -4.78 -14.09
CA ASP A 148 12.79 -5.13 -15.49
C ASP A 148 12.46 -3.88 -16.34
N ALA A 149 11.80 -2.88 -15.73
CA ALA A 149 11.57 -1.59 -16.37
C ALA A 149 12.83 -0.71 -16.48
N GLY A 150 13.95 -1.12 -15.86
CA GLY A 150 15.22 -0.40 -15.92
C GLY A 150 15.45 0.60 -14.80
N ALA A 151 14.77 0.44 -13.65
CA ALA A 151 14.94 1.27 -12.46
C ALA A 151 15.52 0.47 -11.30
N HIS A 152 16.19 1.14 -10.37
CA HIS A 152 16.51 0.59 -9.06
C HIS A 152 15.30 0.70 -8.15
N TYR A 153 15.05 -0.35 -7.35
CA TYR A 153 14.04 -0.32 -6.30
C TYR A 153 14.73 -0.36 -4.93
N VAL A 154 14.39 0.61 -4.08
CA VAL A 154 14.98 0.76 -2.74
C VAL A 154 13.86 0.65 -1.70
N ALA A 155 13.87 -0.38 -0.89
CA ALA A 155 12.93 -0.57 0.21
C ALA A 155 13.59 -0.16 1.54
N LEU A 156 12.86 0.60 2.37
CA LEU A 156 13.37 1.16 3.61
C LEU A 156 12.97 0.33 4.82
N ASP A 157 13.89 0.20 5.79
CA ASP A 157 13.56 -0.08 7.19
C ASP A 157 13.64 1.22 7.99
N PHE A 158 12.75 1.39 8.95
CA PHE A 158 12.74 2.52 9.88
C PHE A 158 12.05 2.15 11.20
N ILE A 159 12.28 2.95 12.22
CA ILE A 159 11.77 2.72 13.58
C ILE A 159 10.24 2.62 13.62
N THR A 160 9.71 1.74 14.48
CA THR A 160 8.27 1.69 14.76
C THR A 160 7.84 2.82 15.69
N ILE A 161 6.54 3.15 15.70
CA ILE A 161 6.00 4.20 16.57
C ILE A 161 6.21 3.91 18.06
N GLY A 162 6.15 2.64 18.45
CA GLY A 162 6.41 2.21 19.83
C GLY A 162 7.87 2.50 20.25
N ALA A 163 8.83 2.13 19.39
CA ALA A 163 10.25 2.40 19.62
C ALA A 163 10.58 3.90 19.50
N ALA A 164 9.79 4.67 18.73
CA ALA A 164 9.87 6.14 18.65
C ALA A 164 9.14 6.84 19.81
N ASN A 165 8.76 6.11 20.86
CA ASN A 165 8.03 6.63 22.01
C ASN A 165 6.75 7.40 21.65
N GLY A 166 6.06 6.99 20.58
CA GLY A 166 4.81 7.60 20.10
C GLY A 166 4.96 8.86 19.26
N ASP A 167 6.18 9.28 18.91
CA ASP A 167 6.44 10.48 18.11
C ASP A 167 6.66 10.14 16.62
N LEU A 168 5.68 10.49 15.78
CA LEU A 168 5.76 10.29 14.32
C LEU A 168 6.91 11.05 13.65
N ARG A 169 7.36 12.16 14.23
CA ARG A 169 8.45 12.97 13.66
C ARG A 169 9.78 12.21 13.65
N VAL A 170 10.00 11.33 14.64
CA VAL A 170 11.19 10.46 14.69
C VAL A 170 11.21 9.50 13.51
N MET A 171 10.06 8.89 13.21
CA MET A 171 9.91 8.01 12.03
C MET A 171 10.11 8.77 10.72
N ALA A 172 9.46 9.93 10.58
CA ALA A 172 9.60 10.77 9.41
C ALA A 172 11.07 11.19 9.16
N LYS A 173 11.80 11.52 10.23
CA LYS A 173 13.21 11.90 10.14
C LYS A 173 14.10 10.75 9.65
N GLN A 174 13.80 9.50 10.04
CA GLN A 174 14.52 8.34 9.50
C GLN A 174 14.22 8.12 8.01
N VAL A 175 12.95 8.21 7.60
CA VAL A 175 12.58 8.14 6.18
C VAL A 175 13.25 9.23 5.36
N GLN A 176 13.27 10.47 5.85
CA GLN A 176 13.95 11.60 5.20
C GLN A 176 15.46 11.34 5.08
N ARG A 177 16.11 10.82 6.14
CA ARG A 177 17.54 10.45 6.09
C ARG A 177 17.80 9.36 5.05
N ALA A 178 16.93 8.36 4.95
CA ALA A 178 17.08 7.29 3.95
C ALA A 178 17.00 7.83 2.52
N ILE A 179 16.07 8.75 2.25
CA ILE A 179 15.95 9.43 0.95
C ILE A 179 17.21 10.29 0.68
N ALA A 180 17.66 11.06 1.67
CA ALA A 180 18.88 11.86 1.56
C ALA A 180 20.13 10.99 1.31
N TRP A 181 20.23 9.86 2.00
CA TRP A 181 21.31 8.88 1.79
C TRP A 181 21.26 8.31 0.37
N THR A 182 20.08 7.91 -0.09
CA THR A 182 19.89 7.36 -1.43
C THR A 182 20.33 8.36 -2.51
N TYR A 183 19.95 9.61 -2.38
CA TYR A 183 20.40 10.68 -3.28
C TYR A 183 21.93 10.82 -3.29
N LYS A 184 22.54 10.95 -2.12
CA LYS A 184 23.98 11.18 -1.97
C LYS A 184 24.83 9.99 -2.43
N ASN A 185 24.30 8.77 -2.35
CA ASN A 185 25.03 7.54 -2.66
C ASN A 185 24.55 6.87 -3.97
N ALA A 186 23.67 7.51 -4.74
CA ALA A 186 23.10 6.95 -5.96
C ALA A 186 24.17 6.37 -6.90
N ALA A 187 25.25 7.11 -7.13
CA ALA A 187 26.36 6.68 -7.99
C ALA A 187 27.04 5.37 -7.52
N SER A 188 26.98 5.03 -6.22
CA SER A 188 27.60 3.82 -5.68
C SER A 188 26.92 2.53 -6.11
N PHE A 189 25.70 2.64 -6.67
CA PHE A 189 24.92 1.52 -7.21
C PHE A 189 24.39 1.78 -8.63
N ASP A 190 25.06 2.65 -9.39
CA ASP A 190 24.73 3.04 -10.76
C ASP A 190 23.37 3.75 -10.91
N GLY A 191 22.87 4.36 -9.85
CA GLY A 191 21.64 5.16 -9.85
C GLY A 191 21.89 6.60 -10.28
N ASP A 192 20.86 7.22 -10.83
CA ASP A 192 20.84 8.63 -11.18
C ASP A 192 20.16 9.45 -10.06
N PRO A 193 20.90 10.27 -9.29
CA PRO A 193 20.31 11.11 -8.25
C PRO A 193 19.30 12.12 -8.80
N ASP A 194 19.45 12.53 -10.07
CA ASP A 194 18.51 13.44 -10.72
C ASP A 194 17.23 12.76 -11.21
N GLN A 195 17.09 11.46 -10.99
CA GLN A 195 15.90 10.66 -11.28
C GLN A 195 15.45 9.86 -10.04
N LEU A 196 15.34 10.54 -8.88
CA LEU A 196 14.89 9.93 -7.64
C LEU A 196 13.39 10.16 -7.43
N TYR A 197 12.64 9.07 -7.33
CA TYR A 197 11.20 9.03 -7.09
C TYR A 197 10.93 8.30 -5.78
N ILE A 198 9.83 8.65 -5.13
CA ILE A 198 9.42 7.99 -3.88
C ILE A 198 8.00 7.47 -3.99
N GLY A 199 7.70 6.42 -3.24
CA GLY A 199 6.33 5.94 -3.08
C GLY A 199 6.12 5.32 -1.72
N GLY A 200 4.86 5.27 -1.28
CA GLY A 200 4.54 4.64 -0.02
C GLY A 200 3.08 4.25 0.05
N HIS A 201 2.80 3.24 0.88
CA HIS A 201 1.47 2.70 1.04
C HIS A 201 0.98 2.82 2.48
N SER A 202 -0.32 3.14 2.68
CA SER A 202 -0.93 3.21 4.01
C SER A 202 -0.22 4.23 4.92
N SER A 203 0.27 3.83 6.08
CA SER A 203 1.13 4.68 6.92
C SER A 203 2.44 5.08 6.24
N GLY A 204 2.94 4.29 5.28
CA GLY A 204 4.04 4.69 4.40
C GLY A 204 3.62 5.72 3.35
N GLY A 205 2.36 5.68 2.88
CA GLY A 205 1.77 6.72 2.03
C GLY A 205 1.67 8.07 2.75
N HIS A 206 1.36 8.05 4.05
CA HIS A 206 1.46 9.22 4.92
C HIS A 206 2.90 9.75 4.98
N LEU A 207 3.89 8.89 5.31
CA LEU A 207 5.30 9.30 5.40
C LEU A 207 5.86 9.75 4.05
N CYS A 208 5.39 9.19 2.93
CA CYS A 208 5.67 9.67 1.58
C CYS A 208 5.17 11.12 1.39
N GLY A 209 3.93 11.40 1.80
CA GLY A 209 3.39 12.75 1.80
C GLY A 209 4.22 13.72 2.66
N VAL A 210 4.63 13.31 3.86
CA VAL A 210 5.53 14.12 4.72
C VAL A 210 6.86 14.38 4.03
N ALA A 211 7.47 13.37 3.39
CA ALA A 211 8.73 13.53 2.68
C ALA A 211 8.62 14.51 1.49
N LEU A 212 7.50 14.50 0.78
CA LEU A 212 7.22 15.44 -0.32
C LEU A 212 7.11 16.91 0.16
N MET A 213 6.74 17.13 1.43
CA MET A 213 6.62 18.45 2.06
C MET A 213 7.87 18.86 2.87
N THR A 214 8.94 18.09 2.79
CA THR A 214 10.20 18.36 3.52
C THR A 214 10.93 19.55 2.90
N ASP A 215 11.49 20.41 3.73
CA ASP A 215 12.42 21.47 3.30
C ASP A 215 13.81 20.85 3.09
N TRP A 216 13.99 20.21 1.95
CA TRP A 216 15.23 19.47 1.64
C TRP A 216 16.48 20.35 1.66
N LYS A 217 16.33 21.64 1.33
CA LYS A 217 17.45 22.57 1.31
C LYS A 217 17.93 22.91 2.71
N ASN A 218 17.02 23.31 3.58
CA ASN A 218 17.38 23.75 4.92
C ASN A 218 17.61 22.58 5.87
N ASP A 219 16.85 21.49 5.77
CA ASP A 219 16.93 20.34 6.68
C ASP A 219 18.06 19.36 6.36
N PHE A 220 18.47 19.26 5.07
CA PHE A 220 19.43 18.25 4.59
C PHE A 220 20.54 18.79 3.68
N GLY A 221 20.51 20.07 3.31
CA GLY A 221 21.47 20.67 2.36
C GLY A 221 21.37 20.09 0.95
N LEU A 222 20.18 19.63 0.55
CA LEU A 222 19.91 19.03 -0.75
C LEU A 222 19.09 19.96 -1.64
N PRO A 223 19.06 19.75 -2.97
CA PRO A 223 18.18 20.52 -3.85
C PRO A 223 16.71 20.41 -3.41
N GLU A 224 15.95 21.50 -3.48
CA GLU A 224 14.51 21.48 -3.19
C GLU A 224 13.75 20.48 -4.08
N THR A 225 14.30 20.20 -5.26
CA THR A 225 13.76 19.28 -6.26
C THR A 225 14.44 17.91 -6.23
N VAL A 226 14.98 17.49 -5.07
CA VAL A 226 15.63 16.17 -4.90
C VAL A 226 14.69 15.03 -5.27
N ILE A 227 13.40 15.14 -4.95
CA ILE A 227 12.35 14.21 -5.34
C ILE A 227 11.74 14.68 -6.67
N LYS A 228 11.74 13.80 -7.68
CA LYS A 228 11.20 14.09 -9.01
C LYS A 228 9.74 13.72 -9.19
N GLY A 229 9.20 12.90 -8.28
CA GLY A 229 7.79 12.54 -8.23
C GLY A 229 7.47 11.65 -7.04
N GLY A 230 6.22 11.67 -6.58
CA GLY A 230 5.75 10.89 -5.46
C GLY A 230 4.49 10.07 -5.79
N LEU A 231 4.45 8.81 -5.36
CA LEU A 231 3.27 7.94 -5.43
C LEU A 231 2.75 7.68 -4.02
N CYS A 232 1.63 8.29 -3.70
CA CYS A 232 0.97 8.19 -2.39
C CYS A 232 -0.21 7.21 -2.48
N MET A 233 -0.04 5.97 -2.00
CA MET A 233 -1.04 4.92 -2.12
C MET A 233 -1.81 4.76 -0.80
N SER A 234 -3.15 4.96 -0.84
CA SER A 234 -4.04 4.75 0.31
C SER A 234 -3.47 5.34 1.61
N GLY A 235 -3.05 6.60 1.57
CA GLY A 235 -2.40 7.28 2.69
C GLY A 235 -3.35 8.11 3.55
N MET A 236 -2.78 8.77 4.55
CA MET A 236 -3.45 9.73 5.43
C MET A 236 -2.70 11.06 5.34
N TYR A 237 -3.40 12.18 5.09
CA TYR A 237 -2.75 13.45 4.77
C TYR A 237 -3.20 14.60 5.67
N ASP A 238 -4.24 14.37 6.49
CA ASP A 238 -4.67 15.20 7.59
C ASP A 238 -4.71 14.36 8.87
N MET A 239 -3.94 14.74 9.86
CA MET A 239 -3.81 13.97 11.10
C MET A 239 -4.92 14.26 12.13
N GLN A 240 -5.76 15.25 11.92
CA GLN A 240 -6.84 15.55 12.85
C GLN A 240 -7.79 14.36 13.08
N PRO A 241 -8.41 13.74 12.04
CA PRO A 241 -9.26 12.57 12.27
C PRO A 241 -8.49 11.35 12.78
N VAL A 242 -7.22 11.23 12.41
CA VAL A 242 -6.35 10.15 12.91
C VAL A 242 -6.13 10.29 14.42
N ARG A 243 -5.89 11.52 14.91
CA ARG A 243 -5.77 11.85 16.34
C ARG A 243 -7.04 11.53 17.11
N LEU A 244 -8.21 11.71 16.50
CA LEU A 244 -9.50 11.41 17.13
C LEU A 244 -9.82 9.91 17.15
N SER A 245 -9.19 9.11 16.28
CA SER A 245 -9.42 7.66 16.16
C SER A 245 -8.65 6.85 17.23
N LYS A 246 -8.89 5.54 17.26
CA LYS A 246 -8.16 4.59 18.12
C LYS A 246 -6.63 4.66 17.98
N ARG A 247 -6.09 5.28 16.92
CA ARG A 247 -4.64 5.41 16.71
C ARG A 247 -3.97 6.29 17.76
N ARG A 248 -4.72 7.15 18.47
CA ARG A 248 -4.23 7.91 19.65
C ARG A 248 -3.73 7.02 20.80
N ALA A 249 -4.09 5.74 20.80
CA ALA A 249 -3.62 4.82 21.83
C ALA A 249 -2.11 4.54 21.75
N TYR A 250 -1.50 4.69 20.55
CA TYR A 250 -0.08 4.42 20.35
C TYR A 250 0.69 5.61 19.72
N VAL A 251 0.01 6.60 19.15
CA VAL A 251 0.62 7.85 18.71
C VAL A 251 0.34 8.93 19.77
N LYS A 252 1.38 9.56 20.29
CA LYS A 252 1.27 10.65 21.28
C LYS A 252 0.98 11.98 20.57
N PHE A 253 -0.22 12.11 20.02
CA PHE A 253 -0.63 13.33 19.34
C PHE A 253 -0.67 14.55 20.28
N ASN A 254 -0.16 15.66 19.79
CA ASN A 254 -0.38 17.01 20.25
C ASN A 254 -0.56 17.93 19.02
N ASP A 255 -0.79 19.21 19.21
CA ASP A 255 -1.03 20.14 18.11
C ASP A 255 0.18 20.27 17.19
N ASP A 256 1.41 20.22 17.73
CA ASP A 256 2.64 20.29 16.95
C ASP A 256 2.83 19.06 16.05
N ILE A 257 2.59 17.86 16.60
CA ILE A 257 2.68 16.62 15.83
C ILE A 257 1.58 16.57 14.77
N GLU A 258 0.35 16.92 15.14
CA GLU A 258 -0.77 16.99 14.17
C GLU A 258 -0.45 17.96 13.05
N GLN A 259 0.03 19.17 13.36
CA GLN A 259 0.40 20.17 12.37
C GLN A 259 1.57 19.70 11.49
N ALA A 260 2.68 19.27 12.10
CA ALA A 260 3.90 18.88 11.37
C ALA A 260 3.71 17.64 10.50
N MET A 261 2.84 16.71 10.94
CA MET A 261 2.63 15.42 10.28
C MET A 261 1.38 15.39 9.39
N SER A 262 0.76 16.53 9.09
CA SER A 262 -0.35 16.67 8.14
C SER A 262 0.16 17.22 6.80
N PRO A 263 0.55 16.40 5.82
CA PRO A 263 1.07 16.87 4.53
C PRO A 263 0.16 17.89 3.83
N GLN A 264 -1.15 17.73 3.96
CA GLN A 264 -2.15 18.63 3.37
C GLN A 264 -2.04 20.08 3.85
N ARG A 265 -1.42 20.31 5.02
CA ARG A 265 -1.23 21.65 5.61
C ARG A 265 0.05 22.36 5.12
N HIS A 266 0.89 21.69 4.32
CA HIS A 266 2.20 22.14 3.87
C HIS A 266 2.37 22.11 2.34
N LEU A 267 1.29 22.22 1.59
CA LEU A 267 1.29 22.11 0.12
C LEU A 267 2.12 23.21 -0.56
N ASP A 268 2.37 24.33 0.11
CA ASP A 268 3.30 25.37 -0.33
C ASP A 268 4.71 24.83 -0.57
N ARG A 269 5.13 23.79 0.16
CA ARG A 269 6.44 23.12 0.04
C ARG A 269 6.49 22.06 -1.06
N LEU A 270 5.37 21.65 -1.62
CA LEU A 270 5.36 20.63 -2.67
C LEU A 270 6.04 21.14 -3.94
N ARG A 271 7.11 20.43 -4.37
CA ARG A 271 7.93 20.76 -5.54
C ARG A 271 7.88 19.73 -6.66
N ALA A 272 7.29 18.57 -6.40
CA ALA A 272 7.25 17.44 -7.33
C ALA A 272 5.80 17.09 -7.72
N PRO A 273 5.57 16.50 -8.90
CA PRO A 273 4.28 15.90 -9.23
C PRO A 273 3.96 14.74 -8.27
N VAL A 274 2.68 14.63 -7.92
CA VAL A 274 2.18 13.59 -7.02
C VAL A 274 1.09 12.79 -7.71
N VAL A 275 1.18 11.46 -7.63
CA VAL A 275 0.08 10.56 -7.94
C VAL A 275 -0.47 10.04 -6.62
N VAL A 276 -1.78 10.17 -6.43
CA VAL A 276 -2.51 9.62 -5.28
C VAL A 276 -3.37 8.48 -5.78
N THR A 277 -3.23 7.29 -5.18
CA THR A 277 -4.09 6.14 -5.51
C THR A 277 -4.82 5.64 -4.29
N TYR A 278 -6.07 5.17 -4.46
CA TYR A 278 -6.81 4.44 -3.44
C TYR A 278 -7.78 3.45 -4.11
N GLY A 279 -8.15 2.39 -3.38
CA GLY A 279 -9.12 1.40 -3.83
C GLY A 279 -10.56 1.76 -3.44
N THR A 280 -11.56 1.40 -4.25
CA THR A 280 -12.97 1.64 -3.92
C THR A 280 -13.47 0.84 -2.72
N TYR A 281 -12.73 -0.22 -2.32
CA TYR A 281 -12.92 -0.98 -1.08
C TYR A 281 -11.92 -0.61 0.03
N ASP A 282 -11.21 0.51 -0.09
CA ASP A 282 -10.51 1.11 1.04
C ASP A 282 -11.52 1.59 2.09
N THR A 283 -11.07 1.79 3.33
CA THR A 283 -11.96 2.36 4.34
C THR A 283 -12.41 3.77 3.96
N PRO A 284 -13.58 4.23 4.45
CA PRO A 284 -14.12 5.55 4.10
C PRO A 284 -13.14 6.70 4.33
N GLU A 285 -12.38 6.67 5.43
CA GLU A 285 -11.41 7.73 5.75
C GLU A 285 -10.20 7.71 4.82
N PHE A 286 -9.66 6.55 4.44
CA PHE A 286 -8.55 6.49 3.48
C PHE A 286 -8.98 7.00 2.10
N GLN A 287 -10.20 6.67 1.65
CA GLN A 287 -10.77 7.21 0.42
C GLN A 287 -10.97 8.73 0.52
N ARG A 288 -11.58 9.21 1.63
CA ARG A 288 -11.85 10.64 1.83
C ARG A 288 -10.54 11.44 1.88
N GLN A 289 -9.55 10.96 2.62
CA GLN A 289 -8.26 11.63 2.75
C GLN A 289 -7.50 11.68 1.43
N SER A 290 -7.53 10.60 0.63
CA SER A 290 -6.92 10.57 -0.69
C SER A 290 -7.57 11.59 -1.64
N ARG A 291 -8.90 11.63 -1.68
CA ARG A 291 -9.64 12.64 -2.45
C ARG A 291 -9.38 14.06 -1.96
N GLY A 292 -9.41 14.26 -0.63
CA GLY A 292 -9.20 15.57 0.00
C GLY A 292 -7.81 16.13 -0.28
N PHE A 293 -6.78 15.32 -0.14
CA PHE A 293 -5.41 15.71 -0.43
C PHE A 293 -5.21 16.08 -1.91
N ALA A 294 -5.72 15.26 -2.82
CA ALA A 294 -5.65 15.56 -4.25
C ALA A 294 -6.42 16.84 -4.61
N ALA A 295 -7.59 17.07 -4.02
CA ALA A 295 -8.37 18.29 -4.22
C ALA A 295 -7.63 19.53 -3.69
N ALA A 296 -7.08 19.46 -2.46
CA ALA A 296 -6.31 20.54 -1.87
C ALA A 296 -5.05 20.88 -2.69
N ALA A 297 -4.33 19.86 -3.18
CA ALA A 297 -3.17 20.05 -4.04
C ALA A 297 -3.54 20.73 -5.36
N ARG A 298 -4.65 20.35 -6.01
CA ARG A 298 -5.15 21.04 -7.23
C ARG A 298 -5.50 22.49 -6.95
N THR A 299 -6.22 22.76 -5.85
CA THR A 299 -6.57 24.13 -5.45
C THR A 299 -5.32 24.99 -5.19
N ALA A 300 -4.26 24.38 -4.66
CA ALA A 300 -2.96 25.04 -4.47
C ALA A 300 -2.13 25.15 -5.77
N GLY A 301 -2.68 24.78 -6.93
CA GLY A 301 -1.98 24.84 -8.22
C GLY A 301 -0.84 23.83 -8.35
N LYS A 302 -0.85 22.74 -7.58
CA LYS A 302 0.19 21.72 -7.59
C LYS A 302 -0.14 20.58 -8.58
N PRO A 303 0.87 20.04 -9.27
CA PRO A 303 0.67 18.93 -10.20
C PRO A 303 0.29 17.66 -9.43
N VAL A 304 -0.97 17.25 -9.51
CA VAL A 304 -1.51 16.06 -8.85
C VAL A 304 -2.44 15.29 -9.75
N GLU A 305 -2.26 13.97 -9.78
CA GLU A 305 -3.17 13.01 -10.38
C GLU A 305 -3.83 12.19 -9.28
N LEU A 306 -5.13 11.89 -9.43
CA LEU A 306 -5.87 11.00 -8.53
C LEU A 306 -6.35 9.80 -9.34
N ILE A 307 -5.93 8.60 -8.95
CA ILE A 307 -6.33 7.34 -9.56
C ILE A 307 -7.19 6.57 -8.57
N VAL A 308 -8.41 6.26 -8.98
CA VAL A 308 -9.32 5.39 -8.24
C VAL A 308 -9.16 3.96 -8.76
N ALA A 309 -8.69 3.06 -7.91
CA ALA A 309 -8.52 1.65 -8.24
C ALA A 309 -9.86 0.93 -8.00
N GLU A 310 -10.68 0.82 -9.06
CA GLU A 310 -12.00 0.19 -8.99
C GLU A 310 -11.91 -1.30 -8.66
N GLY A 311 -12.66 -1.73 -7.64
CA GLY A 311 -12.69 -3.11 -7.18
C GLY A 311 -11.50 -3.53 -6.30
N TYR A 312 -10.60 -2.61 -5.97
CA TYR A 312 -9.44 -2.87 -5.12
C TYR A 312 -9.72 -2.49 -3.66
N ASN A 313 -9.31 -3.33 -2.72
CA ASN A 313 -9.20 -2.97 -1.31
C ASN A 313 -7.81 -2.40 -0.99
N HIS A 314 -7.58 -2.07 0.27
CA HIS A 314 -6.33 -1.51 0.76
C HIS A 314 -5.08 -2.34 0.37
N PHE A 315 -5.16 -3.66 0.54
CA PHE A 315 -4.03 -4.57 0.27
C PHE A 315 -3.86 -4.84 -1.23
N ASP A 316 -4.96 -4.95 -1.98
CA ASP A 316 -4.92 -5.14 -3.43
C ASP A 316 -4.30 -3.92 -4.13
N ASN A 317 -4.57 -2.69 -3.63
CA ASN A 317 -3.92 -1.48 -4.13
C ASN A 317 -2.40 -1.54 -3.94
N MET A 318 -1.91 -2.05 -2.78
CA MET A 318 -0.48 -2.29 -2.56
C MET A 318 0.07 -3.39 -3.49
N GLU A 319 -0.64 -4.52 -3.61
CA GLU A 319 -0.22 -5.64 -4.46
C GLU A 319 -0.03 -5.20 -5.92
N SER A 320 -0.89 -4.29 -6.38
CA SER A 320 -0.84 -3.74 -7.74
C SER A 320 0.45 -2.97 -8.07
N LEU A 321 1.24 -2.56 -7.07
CA LEU A 321 2.53 -1.91 -7.29
C LEU A 321 3.56 -2.83 -7.98
N GLY A 322 3.46 -4.14 -7.77
CA GLY A 322 4.32 -5.13 -8.43
C GLY A 322 3.87 -5.52 -9.84
N ASN A 323 2.77 -4.95 -10.34
CA ASN A 323 2.18 -5.28 -11.63
C ASN A 323 2.19 -4.06 -12.58
N PRO A 324 2.91 -4.10 -13.72
CA PRO A 324 3.00 -2.96 -14.65
C PRO A 324 1.65 -2.56 -15.27
N TYR A 325 0.66 -3.44 -15.22
CA TYR A 325 -0.71 -3.20 -15.70
C TYR A 325 -1.69 -2.83 -14.58
N GLY A 326 -1.29 -3.05 -13.32
CA GLY A 326 -2.08 -2.66 -12.15
C GLY A 326 -2.10 -1.15 -11.94
N PRO A 327 -3.11 -0.61 -11.21
CA PRO A 327 -3.26 0.84 -11.06
C PRO A 327 -2.01 1.51 -10.46
N SER A 328 -1.43 0.97 -9.40
CA SER A 328 -0.27 1.59 -8.73
C SER A 328 1.05 1.33 -9.48
N GLY A 329 1.25 0.13 -10.07
CA GLY A 329 2.46 -0.16 -10.84
C GLY A 329 2.52 0.66 -12.12
N ARG A 330 1.43 0.73 -12.87
CA ARG A 330 1.32 1.59 -14.06
C ARG A 330 1.54 3.06 -13.71
N ALA A 331 0.97 3.53 -12.60
CA ALA A 331 1.15 4.90 -12.12
C ALA A 331 2.63 5.19 -11.78
N ALA A 332 3.31 4.26 -11.10
CA ALA A 332 4.74 4.40 -10.78
C ALA A 332 5.59 4.50 -12.05
N LEU A 333 5.38 3.58 -13.01
CA LEU A 333 6.13 3.59 -14.27
C LEU A 333 5.87 4.86 -15.09
N ALA A 334 4.61 5.31 -15.17
CA ALA A 334 4.26 6.56 -15.86
C ALA A 334 4.90 7.78 -15.20
N LEU A 335 4.86 7.86 -13.85
CA LEU A 335 5.50 8.93 -13.08
C LEU A 335 7.01 8.99 -13.35
N MET A 336 7.66 7.84 -13.46
CA MET A 336 9.08 7.68 -13.76
C MET A 336 9.41 7.78 -15.25
N LYS A 337 8.40 7.91 -16.14
CA LYS A 337 8.54 7.92 -17.60
C LYS A 337 9.18 6.64 -18.14
N LEU A 338 8.90 5.52 -17.48
CA LEU A 338 9.33 4.19 -17.89
C LEU A 338 8.22 3.47 -18.66
N ALA A 339 8.60 2.71 -19.70
CA ALA A 339 7.64 1.89 -20.42
C ALA A 339 7.41 0.58 -19.67
N SER A 340 6.16 0.09 -19.66
CA SER A 340 5.88 -1.32 -19.35
C SER A 340 6.45 -2.15 -20.50
N LYS A 341 7.39 -3.02 -20.20
CA LYS A 341 7.93 -3.98 -21.19
C LYS A 341 7.04 -5.21 -21.32
#